data_cef0346cac4e4678a5c216b156b4f4c2
#
_entry.id   cef0346cac4e4678a5c216b156b4f4c2
#
_cell.length_a   1.000
_cell.length_b   1.000
_cell.length_c   1.000
_cell.angle_alpha   90.00
_cell.angle_beta   90.00
_cell.angle_gamma   90.00
#
_symmetry.space_group_name_H-M   'P 1'
#
loop_
_entity.id
_entity.type
_entity.pdbx_description
1 polymer ?
#
loop_
_entity_poly.entity_id
_entity_poly.type
_entity_poly.pdbx_seq_one_letter_code
_entity_poly.pdbx_strand_id
1 'polypeptide(L)'
;MQALSITLAKRIVGDSAFQNIAAWLAIGAVACLMGCSAMNAQNPSGNLKPVNAHVIDGTSHVMLKGHDVVSYFTQNKHAMGSAQFASVYEGVNFYFANAEHKALFDKEPSKYLPQYGGYCANGIVYGIPWGGDADSWMMLGGKLYMFGGQGSRDGFLLDVPGNTALADKYWREEVAGSNSFWQRTKRLTLRVPHYKSGKQLADEVAAKKAKGQGLRAEG
;
A
#
# COMPACT_ATOMS: atom_id res chain seq x y z
N MET A 1 -18.52 -13.34 38.49
CA MET A 1 -18.90 -14.12 37.31
C MET A 1 -17.71 -14.58 36.45
N GLN A 2 -16.68 -13.76 36.20
CA GLN A 2 -15.50 -14.16 35.40
C GLN A 2 -14.64 -15.27 36.01
N ALA A 3 -14.44 -15.32 37.34
CA ALA A 3 -13.64 -16.33 38.00
C ALA A 3 -14.22 -17.76 37.90
N LEU A 4 -15.55 -17.87 37.90
CA LEU A 4 -16.25 -19.16 37.79
C LEU A 4 -16.11 -19.76 36.38
N SER A 5 -16.11 -18.92 35.34
CA SER A 5 -15.95 -19.32 33.94
C SER A 5 -14.56 -19.89 33.63
N ILE A 6 -13.50 -19.27 34.17
CA ILE A 6 -12.12 -19.74 33.98
C ILE A 6 -11.88 -21.09 34.69
N THR A 7 -12.43 -21.29 35.89
CA THR A 7 -12.30 -22.52 36.64
C THR A 7 -13.04 -23.67 35.95
N LEU A 8 -14.16 -23.43 35.35
CA LEU A 8 -14.92 -24.46 34.59
C LEU A 8 -14.17 -24.88 33.31
N ALA A 9 -13.57 -23.93 32.58
CA ALA A 9 -12.81 -24.19 31.38
C ALA A 9 -11.55 -25.05 31.67
N LYS A 10 -10.83 -24.78 32.75
CA LYS A 10 -9.68 -25.58 33.22
C LYS A 10 -10.05 -27.02 33.56
N ARG A 11 -11.23 -27.24 34.09
CA ARG A 11 -11.72 -28.57 34.49
C ARG A 11 -12.13 -29.45 33.29
N ILE A 12 -12.49 -28.84 32.18
CA ILE A 12 -12.92 -29.54 30.94
C ILE A 12 -11.73 -29.90 30.05
N VAL A 13 -10.70 -29.05 29.98
CA VAL A 13 -9.58 -29.16 29.01
C VAL A 13 -8.29 -29.70 29.66
N GLY A 14 -8.18 -29.69 30.96
CA GLY A 14 -6.93 -30.03 31.71
C GLY A 14 -5.97 -28.84 31.74
N ASP A 15 -5.25 -28.70 32.87
CA ASP A 15 -4.36 -27.55 33.12
C ASP A 15 -3.24 -27.40 32.07
N SER A 16 -2.67 -28.51 31.61
CA SER A 16 -1.56 -28.50 30.63
C SER A 16 -2.06 -28.09 29.23
N ALA A 17 -3.24 -28.55 28.80
CA ALA A 17 -3.81 -28.18 27.52
C ALA A 17 -4.28 -26.72 27.51
N PHE A 18 -4.83 -26.23 28.64
CA PHE A 18 -5.21 -24.82 28.77
C PHE A 18 -4.01 -23.89 28.73
N GLN A 19 -2.91 -24.27 29.39
CA GLN A 19 -1.66 -23.50 29.35
C GLN A 19 -1.05 -23.46 27.94
N ASN A 20 -1.11 -24.58 27.22
CA ASN A 20 -0.63 -24.65 25.85
C ASN A 20 -1.49 -23.77 24.91
N ILE A 21 -2.81 -23.82 25.01
CA ILE A 21 -3.72 -22.99 24.20
C ILE A 21 -3.48 -21.50 24.50
N ALA A 22 -3.34 -21.12 25.78
CA ALA A 22 -3.04 -19.75 26.18
C ALA A 22 -1.67 -19.28 25.65
N ALA A 23 -0.66 -20.16 25.65
CA ALA A 23 0.66 -19.87 25.08
C ALA A 23 0.61 -19.68 23.56
N TRP A 24 -0.12 -20.54 22.84
CA TRP A 24 -0.30 -20.40 21.38
C TRP A 24 -1.09 -19.15 21.01
N LEU A 25 -2.12 -18.77 21.78
CA LEU A 25 -2.86 -17.54 21.58
C LEU A 25 -1.99 -16.31 21.87
N ALA A 26 -1.13 -16.37 22.90
CA ALA A 26 -0.18 -15.29 23.20
C ALA A 26 0.89 -15.16 22.11
N ILE A 27 1.45 -16.27 21.62
CA ILE A 27 2.42 -16.27 20.52
C ILE A 27 1.77 -15.76 19.23
N GLY A 28 0.55 -16.17 18.95
CA GLY A 28 -0.22 -15.67 17.80
C GLY A 28 -0.49 -14.17 17.89
N ALA A 29 -0.83 -13.66 19.06
CA ALA A 29 -1.04 -12.23 19.29
C ALA A 29 0.25 -11.42 19.15
N VAL A 30 1.39 -11.92 19.66
CA VAL A 30 2.70 -11.28 19.50
C VAL A 30 3.17 -11.31 18.06
N ALA A 31 2.98 -12.41 17.33
CA ALA A 31 3.29 -12.49 15.91
C ALA A 31 2.45 -11.51 15.07
N CYS A 32 1.16 -11.34 15.41
CA CYS A 32 0.31 -10.31 14.79
C CYS A 32 0.81 -8.90 15.08
N LEU A 33 1.29 -8.63 16.30
CA LEU A 33 1.80 -7.30 16.67
C LEU A 33 3.14 -6.98 15.99
N MET A 34 4.02 -7.97 15.79
CA MET A 34 5.29 -7.76 15.08
C MET A 34 5.10 -7.60 13.56
N GLY A 35 4.09 -8.25 12.97
CA GLY A 35 3.72 -8.06 11.56
C GLY A 35 3.09 -6.69 11.26
N CYS A 36 2.54 -6.01 12.28
CA CYS A 36 1.83 -4.75 12.12
C CYS A 36 2.72 -3.54 11.86
N SER A 37 4.00 -3.55 12.25
CA SER A 37 4.88 -2.39 12.09
C SER A 37 5.22 -2.09 10.62
N ALA A 38 5.37 -3.12 9.79
CA ALA A 38 5.58 -2.95 8.35
C ALA A 38 4.30 -2.60 7.56
N MET A 39 3.12 -2.81 8.17
CA MET A 39 1.83 -2.55 7.53
C MET A 39 1.22 -1.19 7.91
N ASN A 40 1.75 -0.53 8.93
CA ASN A 40 1.28 0.76 9.43
C ASN A 40 2.11 1.91 8.86
N ALA A 41 2.23 1.99 7.54
CA ALA A 41 2.87 3.10 6.88
C ALA A 41 1.99 4.37 7.00
N GLN A 42 1.88 4.89 8.20
CA GLN A 42 1.18 6.13 8.52
C GLN A 42 2.08 7.07 9.29
N ASN A 43 2.06 8.32 8.92
CA ASN A 43 2.65 9.37 9.72
C ASN A 43 1.57 10.05 10.59
N PRO A 44 1.58 9.88 11.93
CA PRO A 44 0.59 10.48 12.81
C PRO A 44 0.57 12.01 12.76
N SER A 45 1.67 12.63 12.37
CA SER A 45 1.84 14.09 12.36
C SER A 45 1.71 14.72 10.97
N GLY A 46 1.65 13.92 9.90
CA GLY A 46 1.58 14.40 8.52
C GLY A 46 0.18 14.41 7.96
N ASN A 47 -0.03 15.17 6.90
CA ASN A 47 -1.28 15.24 6.16
C ASN A 47 -1.37 14.18 5.03
N LEU A 48 -0.23 13.60 4.61
CA LEU A 48 -0.18 12.52 3.63
C LEU A 48 -0.52 11.16 4.27
N LYS A 49 -1.73 11.01 4.76
CA LYS A 49 -2.19 9.76 5.39
C LYS A 49 -3.32 9.13 4.60
N PRO A 50 -3.30 7.80 4.53
CA PRO A 50 -2.18 6.88 4.74
C PRO A 50 -1.14 7.02 3.62
N VAL A 51 0.11 6.60 3.87
CA VAL A 51 1.19 6.64 2.87
C VAL A 51 1.94 5.31 2.83
N ASN A 52 2.44 4.92 1.66
CA ASN A 52 3.32 3.77 1.45
C ASN A 52 4.77 4.14 1.80
N ALA A 53 5.02 4.36 3.08
CA ALA A 53 6.33 4.72 3.62
C ALA A 53 6.84 3.65 4.58
N HIS A 54 8.15 3.55 4.72
CA HIS A 54 8.85 2.46 5.39
C HIS A 54 9.92 2.98 6.34
N VAL A 55 10.46 2.10 7.19
CA VAL A 55 11.68 2.38 7.96
C VAL A 55 12.88 1.95 7.10
N ILE A 56 13.79 2.85 6.82
CA ILE A 56 15.02 2.61 6.04
C ILE A 56 16.20 3.13 6.86
N ASP A 57 17.15 2.25 7.18
CA ASP A 57 18.37 2.57 7.94
C ASP A 57 18.08 3.41 9.22
N GLY A 58 17.04 3.02 9.95
CA GLY A 58 16.58 3.72 11.16
C GLY A 58 15.76 4.98 10.93
N THR A 59 15.67 5.50 9.70
CA THR A 59 14.78 6.62 9.35
C THR A 59 13.37 6.11 9.10
N SER A 60 12.41 6.61 9.88
CA SER A 60 10.99 6.26 9.73
C SER A 60 10.32 7.03 8.61
N HIS A 61 9.21 6.50 8.11
CA HIS A 61 8.36 7.17 7.11
C HIS A 61 9.09 7.57 5.82
N VAL A 62 9.93 6.69 5.28
CA VAL A 62 10.61 6.93 4.00
C VAL A 62 9.70 6.45 2.85
N MET A 63 9.36 7.36 1.94
CA MET A 63 8.49 7.11 0.78
C MET A 63 9.09 6.05 -0.14
N LEU A 64 8.26 5.12 -0.61
CA LEU A 64 8.60 4.10 -1.60
C LEU A 64 9.93 3.37 -1.34
N LYS A 65 10.22 3.07 -0.08
CA LYS A 65 11.48 2.40 0.33
C LYS A 65 12.74 3.16 -0.09
N GLY A 66 12.66 4.50 -0.17
CA GLY A 66 13.79 5.35 -0.51
C GLY A 66 14.02 5.55 -2.02
N HIS A 67 13.10 5.12 -2.88
CA HIS A 67 13.18 5.43 -4.30
C HIS A 67 12.81 6.90 -4.57
N ASP A 68 13.53 7.48 -5.53
CA ASP A 68 13.41 8.87 -5.94
C ASP A 68 12.16 9.11 -6.77
N VAL A 69 11.18 9.83 -6.19
CA VAL A 69 9.90 10.12 -6.85
C VAL A 69 10.05 11.04 -8.08
N VAL A 70 11.11 11.85 -8.15
CA VAL A 70 11.36 12.77 -9.27
C VAL A 70 11.87 12.03 -10.50
N SER A 71 12.59 10.92 -10.32
CA SER A 71 13.17 10.13 -11.42
C SER A 71 12.11 9.60 -12.42
N TYR A 72 10.91 9.29 -11.94
CA TYR A 72 9.81 8.86 -12.80
C TYR A 72 9.38 9.93 -13.79
N PHE A 73 9.40 11.19 -13.37
CA PHE A 73 8.98 12.34 -14.19
C PHE A 73 10.09 12.83 -15.13
N THR A 74 11.33 12.81 -14.66
CA THR A 74 12.47 13.40 -15.41
C THR A 74 13.18 12.40 -16.29
N GLN A 75 13.21 11.12 -15.89
CA GLN A 75 14.01 10.09 -16.53
C GLN A 75 13.17 8.91 -17.04
N ASN A 76 11.85 8.91 -16.79
CA ASN A 76 10.92 7.82 -17.11
C ASN A 76 11.41 6.45 -16.58
N LYS A 77 11.99 6.43 -15.39
CA LYS A 77 12.50 5.20 -14.73
C LYS A 77 12.46 5.35 -13.22
N HIS A 78 12.41 4.23 -12.50
CA HIS A 78 12.68 4.22 -11.07
C HIS A 78 14.20 4.34 -10.83
N ALA A 79 14.57 5.01 -9.76
CA ALA A 79 15.93 5.12 -9.29
C ALA A 79 15.96 5.09 -7.77
N MET A 80 17.02 4.51 -7.18
CA MET A 80 17.22 4.58 -5.75
C MET A 80 17.69 6.00 -5.38
N GLY A 81 17.09 6.56 -4.33
CA GLY A 81 17.55 7.78 -3.70
C GLY A 81 18.61 7.51 -2.63
N SER A 82 19.18 8.58 -2.13
CA SER A 82 20.17 8.57 -1.04
C SER A 82 19.69 9.47 0.10
N ALA A 83 19.93 9.06 1.34
CA ALA A 83 19.69 9.89 2.51
C ALA A 83 20.51 11.18 2.51
N GLN A 84 21.61 11.24 1.71
CA GLN A 84 22.38 12.46 1.50
C GLN A 84 21.56 13.57 0.82
N PHE A 85 20.63 13.18 -0.05
CA PHE A 85 19.73 14.07 -0.77
C PHE A 85 18.30 13.80 -0.30
N ALA A 86 17.96 14.26 0.90
CA ALA A 86 16.66 14.02 1.51
C ALA A 86 15.88 15.31 1.72
N SER A 87 14.56 15.22 1.63
CA SER A 87 13.62 16.25 2.06
C SER A 87 12.53 15.66 2.92
N VAL A 88 11.99 16.46 3.81
CA VAL A 88 10.80 16.12 4.58
C VAL A 88 9.63 16.93 4.04
N TYR A 89 8.57 16.26 3.61
CA TYR A 89 7.35 16.93 3.20
C TYR A 89 6.15 16.30 3.93
N GLU A 90 5.42 17.12 4.66
CA GLU A 90 4.29 16.70 5.50
C GLU A 90 4.60 15.50 6.41
N GLY A 91 5.82 15.49 6.98
CA GLY A 91 6.28 14.43 7.90
C GLY A 91 6.68 13.12 7.24
N VAL A 92 6.77 13.07 5.92
CA VAL A 92 7.29 11.94 5.15
C VAL A 92 8.66 12.27 4.60
N ASN A 93 9.62 11.35 4.74
CA ASN A 93 10.96 11.49 4.19
C ASN A 93 10.97 11.03 2.73
N PHE A 94 11.57 11.83 1.88
CA PHE A 94 11.80 11.56 0.46
C PHE A 94 13.29 11.55 0.19
N TYR A 95 13.78 10.50 -0.48
CA TYR A 95 15.18 10.38 -0.88
C TYR A 95 15.31 10.60 -2.38
N PHE A 96 16.37 11.30 -2.80
CA PHE A 96 16.61 11.65 -4.19
C PHE A 96 17.95 11.11 -4.66
N ALA A 97 18.06 10.82 -5.95
CA ALA A 97 19.28 10.31 -6.56
C ALA A 97 20.42 11.35 -6.58
N ASN A 98 20.06 12.64 -6.56
CA ASN A 98 21.00 13.75 -6.64
C ASN A 98 20.39 15.06 -6.10
N ALA A 99 21.23 16.10 -6.00
CA ALA A 99 20.83 17.42 -5.51
C ALA A 99 19.82 18.13 -6.45
N GLU A 100 19.89 17.89 -7.76
CA GLU A 100 18.98 18.49 -8.74
C GLU A 100 17.56 17.98 -8.54
N HIS A 101 17.36 16.66 -8.40
CA HIS A 101 16.05 16.06 -8.12
C HIS A 101 15.47 16.54 -6.80
N LYS A 102 16.33 16.66 -5.76
CA LYS A 102 15.93 17.26 -4.48
C LYS A 102 15.42 18.68 -4.68
N ALA A 103 16.16 19.52 -5.42
CA ALA A 103 15.78 20.92 -5.66
C ALA A 103 14.46 21.02 -6.47
N LEU A 104 14.23 20.13 -7.45
CA LEU A 104 12.97 20.06 -8.19
C LEU A 104 11.80 19.71 -7.28
N PHE A 105 11.98 18.73 -6.39
CA PHE A 105 10.97 18.36 -5.41
C PHE A 105 10.67 19.49 -4.43
N ASP A 106 11.70 20.09 -3.84
CA ASP A 106 11.55 21.17 -2.86
C ASP A 106 10.82 22.39 -3.42
N LYS A 107 10.98 22.66 -4.73
CA LYS A 107 10.27 23.72 -5.43
C LYS A 107 8.78 23.45 -5.60
N GLU A 108 8.39 22.22 -5.90
CA GLU A 108 7.00 21.86 -6.20
C GLU A 108 6.70 20.42 -5.75
N PRO A 109 6.66 20.13 -4.44
CA PRO A 109 6.51 18.76 -3.93
C PRO A 109 5.26 18.05 -4.45
N SER A 110 4.12 18.75 -4.48
CA SER A 110 2.81 18.20 -4.90
C SER A 110 2.82 17.57 -6.29
N LYS A 111 3.66 18.07 -7.20
CA LYS A 111 3.82 17.57 -8.55
C LYS A 111 4.35 16.13 -8.60
N TYR A 112 5.26 15.80 -7.68
CA TYR A 112 6.00 14.54 -7.67
C TYR A 112 5.41 13.48 -6.74
N LEU A 113 4.36 13.82 -5.99
CA LEU A 113 3.72 12.86 -5.10
C LEU A 113 3.04 11.74 -5.89
N PRO A 114 3.27 10.46 -5.56
CA PRO A 114 2.53 9.38 -6.16
C PRO A 114 1.07 9.43 -5.74
N GLN A 115 0.18 9.10 -6.67
CA GLN A 115 -1.24 9.02 -6.39
C GLN A 115 -1.52 8.00 -5.28
N TYR A 116 -2.57 8.23 -4.53
CA TYR A 116 -3.01 7.34 -3.44
C TYR A 116 -1.92 7.08 -2.39
N GLY A 117 -1.08 8.10 -2.10
CA GLY A 117 0.00 7.96 -1.13
C GLY A 117 1.05 6.91 -1.49
N GLY A 118 1.20 6.56 -2.77
CA GLY A 118 2.12 5.53 -3.23
C GLY A 118 1.64 4.09 -3.01
N TYR A 119 0.39 3.88 -2.59
CA TYR A 119 -0.22 2.55 -2.56
C TYR A 119 -0.51 2.04 -3.97
N CYS A 120 -0.67 0.73 -4.09
CA CYS A 120 -1.05 0.07 -5.32
C CYS A 120 -2.41 0.59 -5.84
N ALA A 121 -2.41 1.30 -6.96
CA ALA A 121 -3.63 1.89 -7.53
C ALA A 121 -4.72 0.84 -7.78
N ASN A 122 -4.36 -0.37 -8.25
CA ASN A 122 -5.32 -1.45 -8.42
C ASN A 122 -5.87 -1.98 -7.08
N GLY A 123 -5.11 -1.88 -5.98
CA GLY A 123 -5.61 -2.17 -4.65
C GLY A 123 -6.65 -1.15 -4.20
N ILE A 124 -6.41 0.12 -4.50
CA ILE A 124 -7.33 1.21 -4.15
C ILE A 124 -8.65 1.12 -4.91
N VAL A 125 -8.70 0.54 -6.13
CA VAL A 125 -9.96 0.21 -6.83
C VAL A 125 -10.93 -0.57 -5.94
N TYR A 126 -10.41 -1.36 -5.01
CA TYR A 126 -11.17 -2.16 -4.05
C TYR A 126 -11.20 -1.56 -2.64
N GLY A 127 -10.68 -0.35 -2.45
CA GLY A 127 -10.53 0.28 -1.15
C GLY A 127 -9.47 -0.39 -0.25
N ILE A 128 -8.52 -1.13 -0.85
CA ILE A 128 -7.48 -1.88 -0.13
C ILE A 128 -6.12 -1.21 -0.34
N PRO A 129 -5.55 -0.55 0.66
CA PRO A 129 -4.22 0.09 0.56
C PRO A 129 -3.08 -0.95 0.60
N TRP A 130 -2.91 -1.74 -0.47
CA TRP A 130 -1.74 -2.59 -0.68
C TRP A 130 -0.52 -1.75 -1.01
N GLY A 131 0.69 -2.19 -0.60
CA GLY A 131 1.92 -1.51 -0.96
C GLY A 131 2.12 -1.45 -2.48
N GLY A 132 2.68 -0.33 -2.95
CA GLY A 132 3.18 -0.17 -4.31
C GLY A 132 4.67 -0.49 -4.37
N ASP A 133 5.10 -1.14 -5.46
CA ASP A 133 6.51 -1.45 -5.73
C ASP A 133 7.10 -0.40 -6.68
N ALA A 134 8.31 0.03 -6.40
CA ALA A 134 8.95 1.13 -7.11
C ALA A 134 9.21 0.85 -8.60
N ASP A 135 9.37 -0.43 -8.97
CA ASP A 135 9.57 -0.89 -10.33
C ASP A 135 8.26 -1.14 -11.11
N SER A 136 7.13 -1.09 -10.43
CA SER A 136 5.81 -1.30 -11.02
C SER A 136 4.97 -0.03 -10.96
N TRP A 137 5.04 0.78 -11.99
CA TRP A 137 4.46 2.11 -12.04
C TRP A 137 3.91 2.49 -13.41
N MET A 138 3.18 3.60 -13.48
CA MET A 138 2.66 4.17 -14.72
C MET A 138 2.49 5.68 -14.56
N MET A 139 2.82 6.43 -15.61
CA MET A 139 2.40 7.83 -15.74
C MET A 139 1.08 7.88 -16.49
N LEU A 140 0.09 8.60 -15.95
CA LEU A 140 -1.19 8.82 -16.58
C LEU A 140 -1.63 10.26 -16.32
N GLY A 141 -1.86 11.04 -17.37
CA GLY A 141 -2.23 12.46 -17.25
C GLY A 141 -1.22 13.29 -16.42
N GLY A 142 0.08 13.00 -16.52
CA GLY A 142 1.14 13.66 -15.75
C GLY A 142 1.19 13.29 -14.27
N LYS A 143 0.46 12.26 -13.82
CA LYS A 143 0.42 11.75 -12.45
C LYS A 143 1.11 10.39 -12.34
N LEU A 144 1.81 10.15 -11.24
CA LEU A 144 2.49 8.90 -10.96
C LEU A 144 1.57 7.92 -10.21
N TYR A 145 1.35 6.77 -10.78
CA TYR A 145 0.60 5.66 -10.17
C TYR A 145 1.54 4.50 -9.86
N MET A 146 1.45 3.95 -8.65
CA MET A 146 2.21 2.79 -8.22
C MET A 146 1.36 1.53 -8.24
N PHE A 147 1.97 0.37 -8.45
CA PHE A 147 1.30 -0.93 -8.44
C PHE A 147 2.09 -1.94 -7.61
N GLY A 148 1.42 -2.96 -7.08
CA GLY A 148 2.05 -4.07 -6.35
C GLY A 148 2.50 -5.19 -7.31
N GLY A 149 3.27 -4.83 -8.34
CA GLY A 149 3.78 -5.73 -9.38
C GLY A 149 3.00 -5.68 -10.69
N GLN A 150 3.58 -6.29 -11.73
CA GLN A 150 3.09 -6.25 -13.12
C GLN A 150 1.66 -6.76 -13.27
N GLY A 151 1.29 -7.85 -12.59
CA GLY A 151 -0.08 -8.39 -12.68
C GLY A 151 -1.14 -7.40 -12.15
N SER A 152 -0.79 -6.63 -11.14
CA SER A 152 -1.64 -5.58 -10.57
C SER A 152 -1.80 -4.40 -11.53
N ARG A 153 -0.72 -4.00 -12.20
CA ARG A 153 -0.73 -2.99 -13.25
C ARG A 153 -1.55 -3.44 -14.45
N ASP A 154 -1.33 -4.66 -14.94
CA ASP A 154 -2.09 -5.23 -16.06
C ASP A 154 -3.60 -5.31 -15.75
N GLY A 155 -3.96 -5.67 -14.51
CA GLY A 155 -5.35 -5.66 -14.05
C GLY A 155 -5.97 -4.26 -14.06
N PHE A 156 -5.22 -3.23 -13.68
CA PHE A 156 -5.68 -1.84 -13.75
C PHE A 156 -5.87 -1.38 -15.19
N LEU A 157 -5.03 -1.83 -16.11
CA LEU A 157 -5.08 -1.51 -17.55
C LEU A 157 -6.23 -2.21 -18.29
N LEU A 158 -7.01 -3.08 -17.66
CA LEU A 158 -8.22 -3.64 -18.27
C LEU A 158 -9.28 -2.59 -18.54
N ASP A 159 -9.41 -1.61 -17.63
CA ASP A 159 -10.35 -0.50 -17.71
C ASP A 159 -9.79 0.72 -16.96
N VAL A 160 -8.91 1.48 -17.59
CA VAL A 160 -8.24 2.62 -16.96
C VAL A 160 -9.22 3.68 -16.46
N PRO A 161 -10.20 4.16 -17.26
CA PRO A 161 -11.15 5.16 -16.79
C PRO A 161 -12.00 4.67 -15.61
N GLY A 162 -12.58 3.47 -15.70
CA GLY A 162 -13.42 2.90 -14.64
C GLY A 162 -12.62 2.63 -13.36
N ASN A 163 -11.43 2.06 -13.49
CA ASN A 163 -10.55 1.77 -12.34
C ASN A 163 -10.04 3.07 -11.69
N THR A 164 -9.73 4.10 -12.46
CA THR A 164 -9.34 5.41 -11.90
C THR A 164 -10.52 6.04 -11.14
N ALA A 165 -11.72 6.03 -11.70
CA ALA A 165 -12.91 6.57 -11.03
C ALA A 165 -13.22 5.85 -9.72
N LEU A 166 -13.12 4.51 -9.71
CA LEU A 166 -13.30 3.70 -8.50
C LEU A 166 -12.20 3.97 -7.46
N ALA A 167 -10.94 4.02 -7.89
CA ALA A 167 -9.83 4.31 -7.01
C ALA A 167 -9.93 5.70 -6.37
N ASP A 168 -10.27 6.72 -7.16
CA ASP A 168 -10.51 8.08 -6.66
C ASP A 168 -11.66 8.13 -5.65
N LYS A 169 -12.75 7.40 -5.92
CA LYS A 169 -13.88 7.29 -5.00
C LYS A 169 -13.45 6.68 -3.67
N TYR A 170 -12.86 5.47 -3.71
CA TYR A 170 -12.48 4.78 -2.47
C TYR A 170 -11.36 5.48 -1.72
N TRP A 171 -10.45 6.14 -2.44
CA TRP A 171 -9.44 6.98 -1.81
C TRP A 171 -10.08 8.08 -0.97
N ARG A 172 -10.97 8.86 -1.56
CA ARG A 172 -11.63 9.98 -0.85
C ARG A 172 -12.56 9.52 0.26
N GLU A 173 -13.36 8.48 0.02
CA GLU A 173 -14.46 8.10 0.92
C GLU A 173 -14.00 7.19 2.06
N GLU A 174 -12.93 6.41 1.87
CA GLU A 174 -12.59 5.35 2.81
C GLU A 174 -11.13 5.26 3.20
N VAL A 175 -10.20 5.53 2.28
CA VAL A 175 -8.77 5.25 2.51
C VAL A 175 -8.04 6.47 3.04
N ALA A 176 -8.20 7.63 2.41
CA ALA A 176 -7.59 8.87 2.89
C ALA A 176 -8.06 9.20 4.30
N GLY A 177 -7.11 9.46 5.21
CA GLY A 177 -7.41 9.75 6.61
C GLY A 177 -7.73 8.53 7.48
N SER A 178 -7.79 7.32 6.93
CA SER A 178 -7.98 6.09 7.70
C SER A 178 -6.65 5.43 8.07
N ASN A 179 -6.70 4.50 9.04
CA ASN A 179 -5.57 3.63 9.32
C ASN A 179 -5.49 2.52 8.24
N SER A 180 -4.35 2.41 7.52
CA SER A 180 -4.18 1.48 6.41
C SER A 180 -4.34 0.00 6.81
N PHE A 181 -3.96 -0.36 8.03
CA PHE A 181 -4.14 -1.72 8.56
C PHE A 181 -5.62 -2.06 8.73
N TRP A 182 -6.37 -1.18 9.42
CA TRP A 182 -7.79 -1.40 9.66
C TRP A 182 -8.62 -1.33 8.38
N GLN A 183 -8.29 -0.41 7.48
CA GLN A 183 -8.96 -0.31 6.18
C GLN A 183 -8.73 -1.57 5.34
N ARG A 184 -7.51 -2.10 5.32
CA ARG A 184 -7.18 -3.37 4.66
C ARG A 184 -7.94 -4.53 5.27
N THR A 185 -7.96 -4.66 6.59
CA THR A 185 -8.70 -5.71 7.31
C THR A 185 -10.19 -5.63 6.99
N LYS A 186 -10.78 -4.43 7.05
CA LYS A 186 -12.18 -4.18 6.67
C LYS A 186 -12.47 -4.71 5.26
N ARG A 187 -11.66 -4.36 4.27
CA ARG A 187 -11.93 -4.69 2.87
C ARG A 187 -11.56 -6.11 2.46
N LEU A 188 -10.68 -6.76 3.15
CA LEU A 188 -10.43 -8.20 2.98
C LEU A 188 -11.58 -9.04 3.53
N THR A 189 -12.26 -8.57 4.58
CA THR A 189 -13.41 -9.23 5.20
C THR A 189 -14.71 -8.84 4.47
N LEU A 190 -14.94 -7.53 4.27
CA LEU A 190 -16.13 -6.96 3.64
C LEU A 190 -15.76 -6.46 2.24
N ARG A 191 -15.66 -7.38 1.30
CA ARG A 191 -15.27 -7.08 -0.08
C ARG A 191 -16.31 -6.20 -0.77
N VAL A 192 -15.83 -5.32 -1.66
CA VAL A 192 -16.72 -4.54 -2.54
C VAL A 192 -17.38 -5.45 -3.58
N PRO A 193 -18.58 -5.11 -4.09
CA PRO A 193 -19.31 -5.97 -5.04
C PRO A 193 -18.54 -6.28 -6.33
N HIS A 194 -17.69 -5.35 -6.78
CA HIS A 194 -16.87 -5.49 -8.00
C HIS A 194 -15.48 -6.09 -7.73
N TYR A 195 -15.22 -6.62 -6.52
CA TYR A 195 -13.94 -7.20 -6.18
C TYR A 195 -13.58 -8.37 -7.12
N LYS A 196 -12.36 -8.32 -7.65
CA LYS A 196 -11.76 -9.41 -8.41
C LYS A 196 -10.51 -9.93 -7.72
N SER A 197 -10.38 -11.23 -7.61
CA SER A 197 -9.16 -11.88 -7.12
C SER A 197 -8.03 -11.73 -8.14
N GLY A 198 -6.79 -11.90 -7.69
CA GLY A 198 -5.63 -11.89 -8.60
C GLY A 198 -5.75 -12.90 -9.74
N LYS A 199 -6.32 -14.10 -9.48
CA LYS A 199 -6.58 -15.10 -10.51
C LYS A 199 -7.59 -14.60 -11.56
N GLN A 200 -8.72 -14.04 -11.14
CA GLN A 200 -9.72 -13.49 -12.06
C GLN A 200 -9.14 -12.38 -12.94
N LEU A 201 -8.35 -11.46 -12.35
CA LEU A 201 -7.65 -10.42 -13.11
C LEU A 201 -6.66 -11.01 -14.11
N ALA A 202 -5.87 -12.02 -13.72
CA ALA A 202 -4.93 -12.69 -14.61
C ALA A 202 -5.62 -13.38 -15.78
N ASP A 203 -6.75 -14.06 -15.53
CA ASP A 203 -7.56 -14.72 -16.56
C ASP A 203 -8.13 -13.68 -17.56
N GLU A 204 -8.66 -12.56 -17.07
CA GLU A 204 -9.18 -11.48 -17.92
C GLU A 204 -8.06 -10.81 -18.76
N VAL A 205 -6.89 -10.57 -18.15
CA VAL A 205 -5.71 -10.06 -18.86
C VAL A 205 -5.28 -11.01 -19.97
N ALA A 206 -5.20 -12.31 -19.68
CA ALA A 206 -4.84 -13.32 -20.66
C ALA A 206 -5.86 -13.37 -21.81
N ALA A 207 -7.16 -13.33 -21.50
CA ALA A 207 -8.23 -13.31 -22.50
C ALA A 207 -8.18 -12.07 -23.40
N LYS A 208 -7.89 -10.89 -22.83
CA LYS A 208 -7.74 -9.64 -23.61
C LYS A 208 -6.52 -9.70 -24.54
N LYS A 209 -5.38 -10.20 -24.04
CA LYS A 209 -4.16 -10.40 -24.84
C LYS A 209 -4.36 -11.42 -25.97
N ALA A 210 -5.06 -12.51 -25.71
CA ALA A 210 -5.37 -13.54 -26.72
C ALA A 210 -6.23 -13.01 -27.88
N LYS A 211 -7.06 -11.99 -27.63
CA LYS A 211 -7.84 -11.29 -28.67
C LYS A 211 -7.04 -10.24 -29.44
N GLY A 212 -5.74 -10.14 -29.25
CA GLY A 212 -4.87 -9.12 -29.87
C GLY A 212 -5.11 -7.69 -29.35
N GLN A 213 -5.85 -7.54 -28.26
CA GLN A 213 -6.12 -6.23 -27.67
C GLN A 213 -4.99 -5.86 -26.70
N GLY A 214 -4.25 -4.80 -27.03
CA GLY A 214 -3.19 -4.30 -26.16
C GLY A 214 -3.75 -3.74 -24.83
N LEU A 215 -3.00 -3.93 -23.74
CA LEU A 215 -3.23 -3.21 -22.49
C LEU A 215 -2.54 -1.85 -22.62
N ARG A 216 -3.29 -0.77 -22.83
CA ARG A 216 -2.75 0.58 -22.98
C ARG A 216 -3.33 1.50 -21.91
N ALA A 217 -2.50 2.40 -21.39
CA ALA A 217 -2.94 3.57 -20.67
C ALA A 217 -3.41 4.60 -21.71
N GLU A 218 -4.64 4.46 -22.19
CA GLU A 218 -5.27 5.46 -23.01
C GLU A 218 -5.94 6.49 -22.09
N GLY A 219 -5.42 7.71 -22.09
CA GLY A 219 -5.90 8.85 -21.34
C GLY A 219 -5.17 10.10 -21.79
#